data_85540367b9d45473a5098d513ba9ad62
#
_entry.id   85540367b9d45473a5098d513ba9ad62
#
_cell.length_a   1.000
_cell.length_b   1.000
_cell.length_c   1.000
_cell.angle_alpha   90.00
_cell.angle_beta   90.00
_cell.angle_gamma   90.00
#
_symmetry.space_group_name_H-M   'P 1'
#
loop_
_entity.id
_entity.type
_entity.pdbx_description
1 polymer ?
#
loop_
_entity_poly.entity_id
_entity_poly.type
_entity_poly.pdbx_seq_one_letter_code
_entity_poly.pdbx_strand_id
1 'polypeptide(L)'
;RRYVGALAYHLYDTKETELAHDLAHMRNLAAEYGIPIWMTEFSVPNDMTFSGAMEWMKIIHKLVATYDVSAVDYMWGFFGAWERNHTILSIEFLDGKYVQHHVGPLYYLTGQFSKFVRPGQVRVETHSSSQDLLVTAYKSGAQSVIVAINAGQEDRRVNVTVTDAVAPLHFSAIRTTVREFWSELEPIASDTSTFNVALPAQSVTTYRGGSIDSAGTLSGVGIKKSAQ
;
A
#
# COMPACT_ATOMS: atom_id res chain seq x y z
N ARG A 1 13.46 -26.55 1.48
CA ARG A 1 13.97 -25.23 1.85
C ARG A 1 15.12 -24.74 0.97
N ARG A 2 16.07 -25.61 0.59
CA ARG A 2 17.24 -25.20 -0.22
C ARG A 2 16.89 -24.74 -1.65
N TYR A 3 15.72 -25.16 -2.17
CA TYR A 3 15.33 -24.95 -3.57
C TYR A 3 14.03 -24.14 -3.72
N VAL A 4 13.38 -23.75 -2.61
CA VAL A 4 12.13 -22.97 -2.61
C VAL A 4 12.42 -21.59 -2.01
N GLY A 5 12.25 -20.54 -2.82
CA GLY A 5 12.50 -19.16 -2.43
C GLY A 5 11.27 -18.42 -1.92
N ALA A 6 10.08 -18.81 -2.38
CA ALA A 6 8.80 -18.21 -1.99
C ALA A 6 7.65 -19.19 -2.26
N LEU A 7 6.51 -18.97 -1.59
CA LEU A 7 5.21 -19.51 -2.00
C LEU A 7 4.52 -18.46 -2.87
N ALA A 8 4.13 -18.85 -4.08
CA ALA A 8 3.48 -17.96 -5.02
C ALA A 8 2.06 -18.46 -5.35
N TYR A 9 1.13 -17.53 -5.59
CA TYR A 9 -0.24 -17.84 -5.99
C TYR A 9 -0.83 -16.74 -6.88
N HIS A 10 -1.92 -17.07 -7.58
CA HIS A 10 -2.76 -16.14 -8.33
C HIS A 10 -4.10 -15.95 -7.60
N LEU A 11 -4.74 -14.82 -7.83
CA LEU A 11 -5.96 -14.44 -7.15
C LEU A 11 -7.10 -14.22 -8.15
N TYR A 12 -7.45 -15.28 -8.91
CA TYR A 12 -8.57 -15.25 -9.85
C TYR A 12 -9.71 -16.15 -9.39
N ASP A 13 -10.94 -15.73 -9.69
CA ASP A 13 -12.18 -16.53 -9.54
C ASP A 13 -12.40 -17.19 -8.17
N THR A 14 -11.73 -16.67 -7.14
CA THR A 14 -11.77 -17.23 -5.80
C THR A 14 -12.80 -16.51 -4.95
N LYS A 15 -13.72 -17.23 -4.35
CA LYS A 15 -14.65 -16.66 -3.38
C LYS A 15 -13.89 -16.17 -2.14
N GLU A 16 -14.33 -15.09 -1.52
CA GLU A 16 -13.65 -14.48 -0.39
C GLU A 16 -13.42 -15.46 0.78
N THR A 17 -14.37 -16.37 1.03
CA THR A 17 -14.26 -17.38 2.09
C THR A 17 -13.20 -18.44 1.79
N GLU A 18 -13.11 -18.90 0.55
CA GLU A 18 -12.09 -19.85 0.09
C GLU A 18 -10.72 -19.21 0.12
N LEU A 19 -10.60 -17.98 -0.38
CA LEU A 19 -9.38 -17.19 -0.33
C LEU A 19 -8.86 -17.03 1.08
N ALA A 20 -9.72 -16.69 2.03
CA ALA A 20 -9.33 -16.50 3.42
C ALA A 20 -8.74 -17.79 4.03
N HIS A 21 -9.33 -18.95 3.72
CA HIS A 21 -8.84 -20.25 4.17
C HIS A 21 -7.48 -20.58 3.56
N ASP A 22 -7.34 -20.43 2.25
CA ASP A 22 -6.12 -20.83 1.53
C ASP A 22 -4.95 -19.92 1.88
N LEU A 23 -5.17 -18.62 1.98
CA LEU A 23 -4.13 -17.67 2.39
C LEU A 23 -3.71 -17.84 3.85
N ALA A 24 -4.64 -18.19 4.74
CA ALA A 24 -4.29 -18.52 6.12
C ALA A 24 -3.42 -19.78 6.19
N HIS A 25 -3.73 -20.81 5.40
CA HIS A 25 -2.90 -22.00 5.30
C HIS A 25 -1.51 -21.69 4.74
N MET A 26 -1.43 -20.92 3.64
CA MET A 26 -0.15 -20.50 3.05
C MET A 26 0.68 -19.68 4.03
N ARG A 27 0.07 -18.77 4.81
CA ARG A 27 0.75 -17.98 5.82
C ARG A 27 1.38 -18.87 6.91
N ASN A 28 0.65 -19.85 7.40
CA ASN A 28 1.16 -20.79 8.39
C ASN A 28 2.34 -21.60 7.84
N LEU A 29 2.20 -22.10 6.62
CA LEU A 29 3.26 -22.84 5.93
C LEU A 29 4.50 -21.96 5.68
N ALA A 30 4.30 -20.73 5.23
CA ALA A 30 5.37 -19.76 5.01
C ALA A 30 6.14 -19.46 6.30
N ALA A 31 5.41 -19.28 7.42
CA ALA A 31 6.00 -19.06 8.73
C ALA A 31 6.80 -20.28 9.21
N GLU A 32 6.26 -21.50 9.06
CA GLU A 32 6.95 -22.74 9.42
C GLU A 32 8.29 -22.88 8.69
N TYR A 33 8.31 -22.58 7.40
CA TYR A 33 9.53 -22.72 6.59
C TYR A 33 10.37 -21.45 6.50
N GLY A 34 9.91 -20.32 7.03
CA GLY A 34 10.60 -19.02 6.96
C GLY A 34 10.83 -18.57 5.52
N ILE A 35 9.81 -18.68 4.67
CA ILE A 35 9.82 -18.26 3.26
C ILE A 35 8.71 -17.23 3.02
N PRO A 36 8.89 -16.26 2.10
CA PRO A 36 7.87 -15.26 1.81
C PRO A 36 6.69 -15.82 1.00
N ILE A 37 5.57 -15.11 1.07
CA ILE A 37 4.40 -15.33 0.20
C ILE A 37 4.37 -14.22 -0.84
N TRP A 38 4.15 -14.59 -2.10
CA TRP A 38 4.00 -13.66 -3.22
C TRP A 38 2.65 -13.90 -3.91
N MET A 39 1.88 -12.85 -4.06
CA MET A 39 0.74 -12.83 -4.97
C MET A 39 1.24 -12.32 -6.32
N THR A 40 1.41 -13.23 -7.27
CA THR A 40 2.16 -12.98 -8.50
C THR A 40 1.28 -12.68 -9.70
N GLU A 41 -0.05 -12.80 -9.56
CA GLU A 41 -0.94 -12.46 -10.65
C GLU A 41 -2.36 -12.17 -10.14
N PHE A 42 -2.87 -10.99 -10.45
CA PHE A 42 -4.24 -10.56 -10.21
C PHE A 42 -4.57 -9.33 -11.03
N SER A 43 -5.82 -9.24 -11.49
CA SER A 43 -6.38 -8.00 -12.04
C SER A 43 -7.78 -7.78 -11.48
N VAL A 44 -8.15 -6.51 -11.26
CA VAL A 44 -9.55 -6.19 -10.96
C VAL A 44 -10.38 -6.27 -12.23
N PRO A 45 -11.49 -6.99 -12.23
CA PRO A 45 -12.40 -6.96 -13.36
C PRO A 45 -13.07 -5.58 -13.46
N ASN A 46 -12.99 -5.01 -14.63
CA ASN A 46 -14.05 -4.23 -15.24
C ASN A 46 -14.21 -2.77 -15.07
N ASP A 47 -13.54 -2.00 -14.27
CA ASP A 47 -13.73 -0.60 -14.56
C ASP A 47 -12.51 0.24 -14.21
N MET A 48 -12.18 1.10 -15.13
CA MET A 48 -11.20 2.16 -14.90
C MET A 48 -11.76 3.28 -14.02
N THR A 49 -12.86 3.03 -13.30
CA THR A 49 -13.41 3.98 -12.36
C THR A 49 -12.52 4.08 -11.13
N PHE A 50 -12.60 5.22 -10.49
CA PHE A 50 -11.90 5.42 -9.22
C PHE A 50 -12.36 4.41 -8.16
N SER A 51 -13.65 4.08 -8.15
CA SER A 51 -14.22 3.11 -7.22
C SER A 51 -13.64 1.71 -7.40
N GLY A 52 -13.54 1.22 -8.65
CA GLY A 52 -12.92 -0.07 -8.94
C GLY A 52 -11.45 -0.12 -8.54
N ALA A 53 -10.72 0.98 -8.77
CA ALA A 53 -9.34 1.08 -8.32
C ALA A 53 -9.20 1.13 -6.79
N MET A 54 -10.18 1.67 -6.07
CA MET A 54 -10.22 1.62 -4.60
C MET A 54 -10.46 0.20 -4.06
N GLU A 55 -11.23 -0.64 -4.75
CA GLU A 55 -11.34 -2.07 -4.39
C GLU A 55 -9.97 -2.76 -4.46
N TRP A 56 -9.16 -2.44 -5.46
CA TRP A 56 -7.79 -2.93 -5.53
C TRP A 56 -6.96 -2.51 -4.30
N MET A 57 -7.12 -1.29 -3.82
CA MET A 57 -6.42 -0.83 -2.61
C MET A 57 -6.82 -1.62 -1.36
N LYS A 58 -8.10 -1.96 -1.22
CA LYS A 58 -8.58 -2.84 -0.14
C LYS A 58 -7.96 -4.23 -0.21
N ILE A 59 -7.85 -4.79 -1.42
CA ILE A 59 -7.22 -6.09 -1.66
C ILE A 59 -5.75 -6.03 -1.29
N ILE A 60 -4.97 -5.06 -1.77
CA ILE A 60 -3.56 -4.90 -1.38
C ILE A 60 -3.43 -4.82 0.14
N HIS A 61 -4.24 -3.98 0.79
CA HIS A 61 -4.20 -3.85 2.25
C HIS A 61 -4.43 -5.21 2.93
N LYS A 62 -5.47 -5.94 2.54
CA LYS A 62 -5.80 -7.26 3.10
C LYS A 62 -4.66 -8.26 2.90
N LEU A 63 -4.07 -8.29 1.70
CA LEU A 63 -2.95 -9.19 1.40
C LEU A 63 -1.75 -8.92 2.30
N VAL A 64 -1.33 -7.66 2.41
CA VAL A 64 -0.12 -7.31 3.18
C VAL A 64 -0.37 -7.27 4.69
N ALA A 65 -1.53 -6.76 5.15
CA ALA A 65 -1.80 -6.57 6.57
C ALA A 65 -2.28 -7.86 7.26
N THR A 66 -3.09 -8.69 6.59
CA THR A 66 -3.72 -9.86 7.18
C THR A 66 -2.96 -11.16 6.86
N TYR A 67 -2.46 -11.28 5.64
CA TYR A 67 -1.87 -12.53 5.15
C TYR A 67 -0.34 -12.49 5.01
N ASP A 68 0.30 -11.39 5.42
CA ASP A 68 1.76 -11.22 5.38
C ASP A 68 2.38 -11.42 3.98
N VAL A 69 1.61 -11.12 2.93
CA VAL A 69 2.10 -11.16 1.55
C VAL A 69 3.17 -10.08 1.38
N SER A 70 4.34 -10.47 0.90
CA SER A 70 5.52 -9.62 0.79
C SER A 70 5.81 -9.10 -0.61
N ALA A 71 5.13 -9.62 -1.63
CA ALA A 71 5.13 -9.10 -3.00
C ALA A 71 3.72 -9.22 -3.59
N VAL A 72 3.29 -8.18 -4.28
CA VAL A 72 1.97 -8.09 -4.92
C VAL A 72 2.16 -7.59 -6.33
N ASP A 73 1.95 -8.47 -7.31
CA ASP A 73 2.09 -8.17 -8.73
C ASP A 73 0.72 -8.04 -9.37
N TYR A 74 0.50 -6.92 -10.04
CA TYR A 74 -0.74 -6.65 -10.77
C TYR A 74 -0.59 -7.07 -12.23
N MET A 75 -1.51 -7.85 -12.72
CA MET A 75 -1.69 -8.15 -14.13
C MET A 75 -2.86 -7.32 -14.65
N TRP A 76 -2.70 -6.51 -15.57
CA TRP A 76 -1.73 -6.16 -16.57
C TRP A 76 -1.02 -4.85 -16.22
N GLY A 77 0.28 -4.81 -16.14
CA GLY A 77 1.03 -3.56 -15.91
C GLY A 77 0.80 -2.55 -17.02
N PHE A 78 0.85 -3.00 -18.26
CA PHE A 78 0.47 -2.21 -19.45
C PHE A 78 -0.08 -3.11 -20.55
N PHE A 79 -0.99 -2.58 -21.36
CA PHE A 79 -1.58 -3.31 -22.47
C PHE A 79 -2.17 -2.37 -23.53
N GLY A 80 -2.70 -2.92 -24.65
CA GLY A 80 -3.35 -2.14 -25.71
C GLY A 80 -4.61 -1.41 -25.25
N ALA A 81 -5.06 -0.46 -26.04
CA ALA A 81 -6.17 0.43 -25.69
C ALA A 81 -7.51 -0.30 -25.45
N TRP A 82 -7.72 -1.46 -26.07
CA TRP A 82 -8.92 -2.28 -25.91
C TRP A 82 -9.00 -2.97 -24.54
N GLU A 83 -7.87 -3.11 -23.83
CA GLU A 83 -7.78 -3.67 -22.47
C GLU A 83 -7.70 -2.58 -21.37
N ARG A 84 -8.21 -1.38 -21.64
CA ARG A 84 -8.10 -0.23 -20.73
C ARG A 84 -8.64 -0.51 -19.33
N ASN A 85 -9.68 -1.32 -19.25
CA ASN A 85 -10.36 -1.59 -17.99
C ASN A 85 -9.57 -2.52 -17.04
N HIS A 86 -8.48 -3.11 -17.52
CA HIS A 86 -7.71 -4.11 -16.77
C HIS A 86 -6.25 -3.70 -16.56
N THR A 87 -5.81 -2.56 -17.09
CA THR A 87 -4.39 -2.20 -17.09
C THR A 87 -4.08 -1.03 -16.18
N ILE A 88 -2.90 -1.05 -15.58
CA ILE A 88 -2.36 0.11 -14.87
C ILE A 88 -2.08 1.24 -15.87
N LEU A 89 -1.54 0.89 -17.04
CA LEU A 89 -1.22 1.81 -18.14
C LEU A 89 -1.74 1.25 -19.45
N SER A 90 -2.60 1.97 -20.17
CA SER A 90 -3.04 1.60 -21.51
C SER A 90 -2.19 2.28 -22.57
N ILE A 91 -1.81 1.52 -23.61
CA ILE A 91 -1.00 2.02 -24.72
C ILE A 91 -1.80 1.90 -26.02
N GLU A 92 -1.88 2.97 -26.79
CA GLU A 92 -2.51 2.99 -28.11
C GLU A 92 -1.48 2.88 -29.22
N PHE A 93 -1.78 2.01 -30.18
CA PHE A 93 -1.03 1.85 -31.41
C PHE A 93 -1.96 2.06 -32.61
N LEU A 94 -1.45 2.73 -33.63
CA LEU A 94 -2.09 2.82 -34.95
C LEU A 94 -1.07 2.34 -36.01
N ASP A 95 -1.46 1.35 -36.80
CA ASP A 95 -0.58 0.73 -37.82
C ASP A 95 0.79 0.26 -37.23
N GLY A 96 0.77 -0.30 -36.02
CA GLY A 96 1.96 -0.79 -35.32
C GLY A 96 2.87 0.30 -34.75
N LYS A 97 2.48 1.57 -34.85
CA LYS A 97 3.23 2.69 -34.28
C LYS A 97 2.55 3.20 -33.00
N TYR A 98 3.35 3.49 -32.01
CA TYR A 98 2.89 4.13 -30.77
C TYR A 98 2.23 5.48 -31.11
N VAL A 99 1.06 5.71 -30.55
CA VAL A 99 0.30 6.97 -30.65
C VAL A 99 0.32 7.72 -29.34
N GLN A 100 -0.21 7.07 -28.28
CA GLN A 100 -0.32 7.67 -26.96
C GLN A 100 -0.48 6.60 -25.88
N HIS A 101 -0.45 7.03 -24.62
CA HIS A 101 -0.79 6.19 -23.47
C HIS A 101 -1.83 6.90 -22.58
N HIS A 102 -2.55 6.11 -21.82
CA HIS A 102 -3.56 6.59 -20.86
C HIS A 102 -3.21 6.12 -19.46
N VAL A 103 -3.25 7.04 -18.52
CA VAL A 103 -2.99 6.81 -17.11
C VAL A 103 -4.29 7.01 -16.34
N GLY A 104 -4.79 5.95 -15.72
CA GLY A 104 -6.03 5.97 -14.95
C GLY A 104 -5.82 6.01 -13.45
N PRO A 105 -6.90 6.03 -12.66
CA PRO A 105 -6.84 6.02 -11.19
C PRO A 105 -6.02 4.86 -10.62
N LEU A 106 -6.10 3.69 -11.25
CA LEU A 106 -5.38 2.49 -10.83
C LEU A 106 -3.86 2.69 -10.76
N TYR A 107 -3.28 3.44 -11.70
CA TYR A 107 -1.86 3.81 -11.70
C TYR A 107 -1.47 4.60 -10.45
N TYR A 108 -2.24 5.65 -10.16
CA TYR A 108 -1.94 6.53 -9.03
C TYR A 108 -2.18 5.85 -7.69
N LEU A 109 -3.24 5.07 -7.58
CA LEU A 109 -3.57 4.33 -6.36
C LEU A 109 -2.56 3.20 -6.10
N THR A 110 -2.24 2.40 -7.10
CA THR A 110 -1.18 1.37 -6.98
C THR A 110 0.15 2.00 -6.60
N GLY A 111 0.45 3.16 -7.17
CA GLY A 111 1.66 3.92 -6.87
C GLY A 111 1.75 4.42 -5.43
N GLN A 112 0.67 4.55 -4.69
CA GLN A 112 0.70 4.87 -3.26
C GLN A 112 1.44 3.78 -2.45
N PHE A 113 1.43 2.54 -2.93
CA PHE A 113 2.27 1.48 -2.40
C PHE A 113 3.59 1.37 -3.19
N SER A 114 3.53 1.05 -4.47
CA SER A 114 4.69 0.64 -5.25
C SER A 114 5.79 1.71 -5.39
N LYS A 115 5.42 2.98 -5.35
CA LYS A 115 6.37 4.11 -5.39
C LYS A 115 7.03 4.38 -4.05
N PHE A 116 6.32 4.19 -2.95
CA PHE A 116 6.74 4.65 -1.63
C PHE A 116 7.16 3.53 -0.68
N VAL A 117 6.51 2.36 -0.75
CA VAL A 117 6.94 1.18 -0.02
C VAL A 117 7.99 0.44 -0.85
N ARG A 118 9.22 0.43 -0.37
CA ARG A 118 10.38 -0.05 -1.13
C ARG A 118 10.95 -1.33 -0.54
N PRO A 119 11.60 -2.18 -1.37
CA PRO A 119 12.31 -3.36 -0.88
C PRO A 119 13.24 -3.03 0.29
N GLY A 120 13.25 -3.90 1.30
CA GLY A 120 14.03 -3.71 2.53
C GLY A 120 13.27 -2.97 3.65
N GLN A 121 12.11 -2.39 3.37
CA GLN A 121 11.23 -1.88 4.42
C GLN A 121 10.46 -3.03 5.07
N VAL A 122 10.37 -3.01 6.39
CA VAL A 122 9.66 -4.02 7.19
C VAL A 122 8.32 -3.45 7.62
N ARG A 123 7.24 -4.20 7.35
CA ARG A 123 5.92 -3.84 7.85
C ARG A 123 5.89 -3.89 9.37
N VAL A 124 5.31 -2.88 9.99
CA VAL A 124 5.08 -2.80 11.43
C VAL A 124 3.59 -2.92 11.72
N GLU A 125 3.28 -3.25 12.97
CA GLU A 125 1.89 -3.37 13.41
C GLU A 125 1.16 -2.02 13.33
N THR A 126 -0.11 -2.09 12.94
CA THR A 126 -0.98 -0.92 12.86
C THR A 126 -2.36 -1.27 13.40
N HIS A 127 -2.97 -0.31 14.08
CA HIS A 127 -4.34 -0.40 14.57
C HIS A 127 -5.18 0.74 14.02
N SER A 128 -6.42 0.46 13.67
CA SER A 128 -7.39 1.45 13.25
C SER A 128 -8.66 1.34 14.09
N SER A 129 -9.25 2.48 14.44
CA SER A 129 -10.52 2.55 15.16
C SER A 129 -11.76 2.38 14.27
N SER A 130 -11.58 2.23 12.97
CA SER A 130 -12.68 2.11 12.00
C SER A 130 -12.36 1.05 10.95
N GLN A 131 -13.36 0.26 10.56
CA GLN A 131 -13.24 -0.75 9.50
C GLN A 131 -13.02 -0.14 8.11
N ASP A 132 -13.50 1.09 7.88
CA ASP A 132 -13.30 1.80 6.61
C ASP A 132 -11.96 2.52 6.53
N LEU A 133 -11.23 2.60 7.63
CA LEU A 133 -9.91 3.22 7.69
C LEU A 133 -8.84 2.12 7.75
N LEU A 134 -8.25 1.84 6.60
CA LEU A 134 -7.25 0.80 6.45
C LEU A 134 -5.85 1.42 6.47
N VAL A 135 -5.00 0.94 7.36
CA VAL A 135 -3.66 1.52 7.54
C VAL A 135 -2.61 0.43 7.51
N THR A 136 -1.54 0.67 6.77
CA THR A 136 -0.30 -0.10 6.85
C THR A 136 0.88 0.82 7.09
N ALA A 137 1.85 0.37 7.84
CA ALA A 137 3.06 1.13 8.08
C ALA A 137 4.31 0.26 7.90
N TYR A 138 5.36 0.89 7.42
CA TYR A 138 6.62 0.25 7.07
C TYR A 138 7.78 1.06 7.63
N LYS A 139 8.86 0.38 7.99
CA LYS A 139 10.05 1.01 8.56
C LYS A 139 11.33 0.50 7.93
N SER A 140 12.28 1.38 7.71
CA SER A 140 13.66 1.08 7.32
C SER A 140 14.59 2.13 7.94
N GLY A 141 15.39 1.71 8.92
CA GLY A 141 16.21 2.63 9.70
C GLY A 141 15.37 3.73 10.36
N ALA A 142 15.71 4.97 10.10
CA ALA A 142 15.02 6.17 10.60
C ALA A 142 13.72 6.50 9.85
N GLN A 143 13.55 5.95 8.65
CA GLN A 143 12.40 6.28 7.80
C GLN A 143 11.21 5.39 8.06
N SER A 144 10.04 6.00 8.07
CA SER A 144 8.74 5.32 8.10
C SER A 144 7.92 5.72 6.88
N VAL A 145 7.12 4.79 6.40
CA VAL A 145 6.09 5.02 5.39
C VAL A 145 4.76 4.53 5.97
N ILE A 146 3.76 5.39 5.98
CA ILE A 146 2.41 5.07 6.43
C ILE A 146 1.48 5.24 5.24
N VAL A 147 0.76 4.19 4.86
CA VAL A 147 -0.27 4.24 3.82
C VAL A 147 -1.62 4.16 4.51
N ALA A 148 -2.39 5.24 4.44
CA ALA A 148 -3.73 5.35 5.01
C ALA A 148 -4.77 5.40 3.88
N ILE A 149 -5.74 4.48 3.93
CA ILE A 149 -6.83 4.35 2.98
C ILE A 149 -8.13 4.67 3.71
N ASN A 150 -8.80 5.73 3.33
CA ASN A 150 -10.19 5.95 3.72
C ASN A 150 -11.10 5.32 2.65
N ALA A 151 -11.56 4.12 2.92
CA ALA A 151 -12.45 3.37 2.03
C ALA A 151 -13.94 3.75 2.22
N GLY A 152 -14.26 4.57 3.23
CA GLY A 152 -15.60 5.06 3.52
C GLY A 152 -16.05 6.16 2.58
N GLN A 153 -17.34 6.52 2.71
CA GLN A 153 -17.99 7.54 1.89
C GLN A 153 -17.97 8.94 2.55
N GLU A 154 -17.34 9.08 3.71
CA GLU A 154 -17.28 10.32 4.47
C GLU A 154 -15.84 10.75 4.72
N ASP A 155 -15.61 12.04 4.72
CA ASP A 155 -14.35 12.63 5.14
C ASP A 155 -14.07 12.31 6.61
N ARG A 156 -12.83 11.99 6.93
CA ARG A 156 -12.42 11.68 8.31
C ARG A 156 -11.30 12.59 8.77
N ARG A 157 -11.38 13.00 10.02
CA ARG A 157 -10.24 13.59 10.76
C ARG A 157 -9.76 12.55 11.75
N VAL A 158 -8.49 12.21 11.68
CA VAL A 158 -7.91 11.15 12.52
C VAL A 158 -6.65 11.62 13.20
N ASN A 159 -6.43 11.09 14.40
CA ASN A 159 -5.17 11.22 15.11
C ASN A 159 -4.29 10.02 14.75
N VAL A 160 -3.11 10.27 14.24
CA VAL A 160 -2.11 9.25 13.99
C VAL A 160 -1.10 9.30 15.13
N THR A 161 -0.93 8.19 15.83
CA THR A 161 0.10 8.04 16.86
C THR A 161 1.16 7.06 16.38
N VAL A 162 2.41 7.47 16.40
CA VAL A 162 3.56 6.62 16.07
C VAL A 162 4.18 6.17 17.39
N THR A 163 3.86 4.96 17.81
CA THR A 163 4.40 4.39 19.04
C THR A 163 5.92 4.21 18.93
N ASP A 164 6.61 4.36 20.02
CA ASP A 164 8.08 4.25 20.11
C ASP A 164 8.87 5.25 19.23
N ALA A 165 8.18 6.27 18.67
CA ALA A 165 8.85 7.34 17.97
C ALA A 165 9.34 8.42 18.97
N VAL A 166 10.51 8.94 18.68
CA VAL A 166 11.07 10.09 19.41
C VAL A 166 10.67 11.36 18.65
N ALA A 167 9.95 12.26 19.33
CA ALA A 167 9.60 13.56 18.76
C ALA A 167 10.85 14.48 18.65
N PRO A 168 10.88 15.47 17.74
CA PRO A 168 9.79 15.83 16.84
C PRO A 168 9.65 14.89 15.64
N LEU A 169 8.42 14.83 15.13
CA LEU A 169 8.07 14.06 13.93
C LEU A 169 7.92 14.99 12.72
N HIS A 170 8.44 14.54 11.58
CA HIS A 170 8.25 15.20 10.30
C HIS A 170 7.84 14.21 9.22
N PHE A 171 6.74 14.50 8.51
CA PHE A 171 6.26 13.71 7.40
C PHE A 171 5.92 14.59 6.20
N SER A 172 6.38 14.20 5.03
CA SER A 172 5.77 14.61 3.76
C SER A 172 4.55 13.72 3.49
N ALA A 173 3.55 14.25 2.82
CA ALA A 173 2.34 13.52 2.51
C ALA A 173 1.94 13.70 1.05
N ILE A 174 1.50 12.60 0.43
CA ILE A 174 1.06 12.56 -0.97
C ILE A 174 -0.28 11.85 -1.00
N ARG A 175 -1.29 12.48 -1.64
CA ARG A 175 -2.66 12.00 -1.65
C ARG A 175 -3.17 11.72 -3.06
N THR A 176 -4.01 10.70 -3.17
CA THR A 176 -4.82 10.40 -4.35
C THR A 176 -6.29 10.30 -3.94
N THR A 177 -7.14 11.04 -4.64
CA THR A 177 -8.60 11.02 -4.55
C THR A 177 -9.17 10.96 -5.96
N VAL A 178 -10.49 10.95 -6.10
CA VAL A 178 -11.14 11.06 -7.43
C VAL A 178 -10.73 12.33 -8.21
N ARG A 179 -10.21 13.35 -7.51
CA ARG A 179 -9.84 14.66 -8.10
C ARG A 179 -8.35 14.99 -7.98
N GLU A 180 -7.61 14.23 -7.21
CA GLU A 180 -6.20 14.47 -6.91
C GLU A 180 -5.38 13.22 -7.26
N PHE A 181 -4.27 13.41 -7.95
CA PHE A 181 -3.41 12.31 -8.41
C PHE A 181 -1.97 12.57 -7.97
N TRP A 182 -1.54 11.91 -6.89
CA TRP A 182 -0.26 12.14 -6.22
C TRP A 182 -0.03 13.60 -5.83
N SER A 183 -1.09 14.27 -5.37
CA SER A 183 -1.00 15.64 -4.91
C SER A 183 -0.18 15.72 -3.62
N GLU A 184 0.87 16.53 -3.64
CA GLU A 184 1.65 16.84 -2.46
C GLU A 184 0.81 17.69 -1.51
N LEU A 185 0.85 17.36 -0.22
CA LEU A 185 0.21 18.11 0.85
C LEU A 185 1.24 18.86 1.64
N GLU A 186 0.78 19.83 2.42
CA GLU A 186 1.65 20.52 3.36
C GLU A 186 2.35 19.52 4.29
N PRO A 187 3.65 19.66 4.51
CA PRO A 187 4.39 18.80 5.42
C PRO A 187 3.81 18.85 6.83
N ILE A 188 3.83 17.70 7.49
CA ILE A 188 3.39 17.58 8.88
C ILE A 188 4.62 17.69 9.78
N ALA A 189 4.56 18.59 10.75
CA ALA A 189 5.49 18.66 11.85
C ALA A 189 4.73 18.50 13.17
N SER A 190 5.27 17.70 14.10
CA SER A 190 4.68 17.51 15.42
C SER A 190 5.78 17.38 16.48
N ASP A 191 5.66 18.14 17.54
CA ASP A 191 6.54 18.07 18.72
C ASP A 191 6.19 16.88 19.64
N THR A 192 5.19 16.10 19.25
CA THR A 192 4.76 14.89 19.97
C THR A 192 4.78 13.67 19.02
N SER A 193 4.56 12.50 19.57
CA SER A 193 4.38 11.26 18.77
C SER A 193 3.03 11.19 18.04
N THR A 194 2.18 12.21 18.14
CA THR A 194 0.83 12.22 17.56
C THR A 194 0.65 13.43 16.66
N PHE A 195 -0.03 13.26 15.54
CA PHE A 195 -0.42 14.32 14.63
C PHE A 195 -1.82 14.08 14.05
N ASN A 196 -2.48 15.18 13.64
CA ASN A 196 -3.83 15.14 13.08
C ASN A 196 -3.78 15.22 11.56
N VAL A 197 -4.60 14.41 10.89
CA VAL A 197 -4.74 14.43 9.44
C VAL A 197 -6.19 14.37 9.00
N ALA A 198 -6.46 14.97 7.84
CA ALA A 198 -7.72 14.86 7.13
C ALA A 198 -7.57 13.82 6.00
N LEU A 199 -8.45 12.83 6.01
CA LEU A 199 -8.54 11.78 5.00
C LEU A 199 -9.90 11.91 4.29
N PRO A 200 -9.95 12.51 3.11
CA PRO A 200 -11.20 12.59 2.34
C PRO A 200 -11.82 11.22 2.10
N ALA A 201 -13.12 11.19 1.87
CA ALA A 201 -13.82 9.98 1.44
C ALA A 201 -13.14 9.39 0.21
N GLN A 202 -13.09 8.07 0.12
CA GLN A 202 -12.50 7.36 -1.02
C GLN A 202 -11.12 7.93 -1.41
N SER A 203 -10.17 7.88 -0.46
CA SER A 203 -8.83 8.42 -0.67
C SER A 203 -7.73 7.48 -0.18
N VAL A 204 -6.55 7.64 -0.75
CA VAL A 204 -5.31 7.03 -0.24
C VAL A 204 -4.28 8.13 -0.04
N THR A 205 -3.71 8.19 1.16
CA THR A 205 -2.64 9.14 1.50
C THR A 205 -1.44 8.38 2.03
N THR A 206 -0.28 8.65 1.45
CA THR A 206 1.00 8.09 1.91
C THR A 206 1.82 9.17 2.60
N TYR A 207 2.19 8.90 3.85
CA TYR A 207 3.06 9.73 4.67
C TYR A 207 4.46 9.13 4.68
N ARG A 208 5.49 9.96 4.51
CA ARG A 208 6.89 9.55 4.50
C ARG A 208 7.70 10.44 5.41
N GLY A 209 8.41 9.86 6.37
CA GLY A 209 9.17 10.65 7.32
C GLY A 209 9.57 9.83 8.55
N GLY A 210 9.59 10.49 9.69
CA GLY A 210 9.92 9.88 10.97
C GLY A 210 10.37 10.89 11.99
N SER A 211 11.07 10.43 13.02
CA SER A 211 11.72 11.28 14.01
C SER A 211 12.91 12.02 13.42
N ILE A 212 13.09 13.27 13.80
CA ILE A 212 14.23 14.09 13.40
C ILE A 212 15.07 14.37 14.64
N ASP A 213 16.39 14.25 14.54
CA ASP A 213 17.32 14.69 15.59
C ASP A 213 17.48 16.22 15.62
N SER A 214 18.20 16.71 16.62
CA SER A 214 18.48 18.15 16.79
C SER A 214 19.27 18.78 15.63
N ALA A 215 19.86 17.96 14.76
CA ALA A 215 20.57 18.41 13.56
C ALA A 215 19.66 18.39 12.30
N GLY A 216 18.36 18.07 12.44
CA GLY A 216 17.43 17.97 11.33
C GLY A 216 17.55 16.66 10.52
N THR A 217 18.27 15.67 11.02
CA THR A 217 18.47 14.38 10.38
C THR A 217 17.46 13.37 10.92
N LEU A 218 16.91 12.52 10.06
CA LEU A 218 15.99 11.44 10.48
C LEU A 218 16.70 10.48 11.45
N SER A 219 16.25 10.42 12.69
CA SER A 219 16.85 9.58 13.72
C SER A 219 16.28 8.17 13.70
N GLY A 220 17.15 7.17 13.73
CA GLY A 220 16.75 5.77 13.79
C GLY A 220 16.24 5.37 15.16
N VAL A 221 15.00 4.93 15.27
CA VAL A 221 14.49 4.22 16.45
C VAL A 221 14.88 2.75 16.34
N GLY A 222 15.67 2.26 17.29
CA GLY A 222 16.08 0.85 17.33
C GLY A 222 14.86 -0.06 17.52
N ILE A 223 14.66 -1.01 16.62
CA ILE A 223 13.63 -2.04 16.77
C ILE A 223 14.17 -3.08 17.78
N LYS A 224 13.52 -3.24 18.91
CA LYS A 224 13.63 -4.49 19.66
C LYS A 224 12.84 -5.55 18.87
N LYS A 225 13.54 -6.51 18.27
CA LYS A 225 12.91 -7.75 17.81
C LYS A 225 12.32 -8.40 19.04
N SER A 226 11.00 -8.54 19.11
CA SER A 226 10.39 -9.49 20.02
C SER A 226 10.86 -10.88 19.61
N ALA A 227 11.60 -11.53 20.48
CA ALA A 227 11.97 -12.94 20.30
C ALA A 227 10.68 -13.77 20.27
N GLN A 228 10.49 -14.51 19.18
CA GLN A 228 9.64 -15.71 19.15
C GLN A 228 10.50 -16.92 19.48
#